data_5e0d91b73adbceec5a67a0c93844a3aa
#
_entry.id   5e0d91b73adbceec5a67a0c93844a3aa
#
_cell.length_a   1.000
_cell.length_b   1.000
_cell.length_c   1.000
_cell.angle_alpha   90.00
_cell.angle_beta   90.00
_cell.angle_gamma   90.00
#
_symmetry.space_group_name_H-M   'P 1'
#
loop_
_entity.id
_entity.type
_entity.pdbx_description
1 polymer ?
#
loop_
_entity_poly.entity_id
_entity_poly.type
_entity_poly.pdbx_seq_one_letter_code
_entity_poly.pdbx_strand_id
1 'polypeptide(L)'
;NMGKGRYGLEELRDIRKDYEKELNIQSIDYNWGDGVELGNKPKYIIYHHSASSNLSSEQIHDMHLQRGWSGIGYHFYIRKDGTIYRGRKEEMIGAHAKGRNRDSIGICLEGNFEDESITYKQMNSLVKLSADMIIKYNIEESEGHKDVYNTLCPGKNFDIKEIQEKVADELIRLREE
;
A
#
# COMPACT_ATOMS: atom_id res chain seq x y z
N ASN A 1 5.49 0.96 -23.74
CA ASN A 1 4.53 0.62 -24.78
C ASN A 1 3.88 -0.73 -24.51
N MET A 2 2.59 -0.74 -24.29
CA MET A 2 1.83 -1.95 -24.00
C MET A 2 1.96 -3.02 -25.09
N GLY A 3 1.99 -2.62 -26.34
CA GLY A 3 2.08 -3.53 -27.47
C GLY A 3 3.43 -4.21 -27.65
N LYS A 4 4.46 -3.75 -26.93
CA LYS A 4 5.82 -4.32 -27.03
C LYS A 4 6.17 -5.26 -25.88
N GLY A 5 5.32 -5.35 -24.85
CA GLY A 5 5.53 -6.28 -23.76
C GLY A 5 5.14 -7.69 -24.18
N ARG A 6 5.74 -8.69 -23.55
CA ARG A 6 5.45 -10.10 -23.80
C ARG A 6 4.00 -10.46 -23.44
N TYR A 7 3.47 -9.83 -22.41
CA TYR A 7 2.10 -10.05 -21.93
C TYR A 7 1.28 -8.79 -22.04
N GLY A 8 0.05 -8.93 -22.48
CA GLY A 8 -0.97 -7.88 -22.37
C GLY A 8 -1.49 -7.77 -20.94
N LEU A 9 -2.40 -6.84 -20.71
CA LEU A 9 -2.94 -6.58 -19.38
C LEU A 9 -3.71 -7.78 -18.81
N GLU A 10 -4.43 -8.51 -19.65
CA GLU A 10 -5.19 -9.69 -19.22
C GLU A 10 -4.28 -10.82 -18.78
N GLU A 11 -3.23 -11.09 -19.55
CA GLU A 11 -2.23 -12.11 -19.21
C GLU A 11 -1.50 -11.75 -17.90
N LEU A 12 -1.22 -10.48 -17.68
CA LEU A 12 -0.64 -10.03 -16.41
C LEU A 12 -1.57 -10.33 -15.23
N ARG A 13 -2.88 -10.17 -15.42
CA ARG A 13 -3.85 -10.51 -14.38
C ARG A 13 -3.85 -12.01 -14.08
N ASP A 14 -3.65 -12.84 -15.06
CA ASP A 14 -3.59 -14.29 -14.87
C ASP A 14 -2.35 -14.72 -14.09
N ILE A 15 -1.18 -14.16 -14.41
CA ILE A 15 0.07 -14.51 -13.73
C ILE A 15 0.23 -13.79 -12.38
N ARG A 16 -0.56 -12.74 -12.14
CA ARG A 16 -0.48 -11.94 -10.92
C ARG A 16 -0.64 -12.77 -9.64
N LYS A 17 -1.47 -13.78 -9.66
CA LYS A 17 -1.73 -14.61 -8.49
C LYS A 17 -0.47 -15.30 -7.97
N ASP A 18 0.37 -15.78 -8.88
CA ASP A 18 1.65 -16.39 -8.51
C ASP A 18 2.64 -15.33 -8.04
N TYR A 19 2.65 -14.17 -8.69
CA TYR A 19 3.44 -13.02 -8.28
C TYR A 19 3.07 -12.55 -6.86
N GLU A 20 1.77 -12.45 -6.56
CA GLU A 20 1.28 -12.05 -5.24
C GLU A 20 1.72 -13.04 -4.16
N LYS A 21 1.75 -14.33 -4.45
CA LYS A 21 2.23 -15.35 -3.49
C LYS A 21 3.67 -15.09 -3.06
N GLU A 22 4.50 -14.59 -3.96
CA GLU A 22 5.91 -14.28 -3.68
C GLU A 22 6.05 -13.13 -2.69
N LEU A 23 5.04 -12.27 -2.57
CA LEU A 23 5.05 -11.15 -1.61
C LEU A 23 4.89 -11.63 -0.18
N ASN A 24 4.40 -12.85 0.01
CA ASN A 24 4.21 -13.49 1.32
C ASN A 24 3.46 -12.57 2.32
N ILE A 25 2.33 -12.02 1.88
CA ILE A 25 1.52 -11.11 2.68
C ILE A 25 1.01 -11.83 3.91
N GLN A 26 1.32 -11.31 5.09
CA GLN A 26 0.91 -11.86 6.36
C GLN A 26 -0.48 -11.36 6.75
N SER A 27 -1.39 -12.28 7.01
CA SER A 27 -2.72 -11.95 7.52
C SER A 27 -2.69 -11.96 9.04
N ILE A 28 -3.41 -11.01 9.64
CA ILE A 28 -3.55 -10.91 11.09
C ILE A 28 -5.05 -10.97 11.42
N ASP A 29 -5.38 -11.72 12.46
CA ASP A 29 -6.75 -11.79 12.96
C ASP A 29 -6.99 -10.62 13.93
N TYR A 30 -7.38 -9.48 13.37
CA TYR A 30 -7.63 -8.29 14.18
C TYR A 30 -8.99 -8.36 14.88
N ASN A 31 -9.03 -7.78 16.07
CA ASN A 31 -10.27 -7.55 16.80
C ASN A 31 -10.88 -6.22 16.33
N TRP A 32 -11.68 -6.28 15.27
CA TRP A 32 -12.30 -5.09 14.67
C TRP A 32 -13.37 -4.48 15.58
N GLY A 33 -13.39 -3.15 15.65
CA GLY A 33 -14.51 -2.41 16.23
C GLY A 33 -15.69 -2.37 15.24
N ASP A 34 -16.75 -1.67 15.65
CA ASP A 34 -17.92 -1.49 14.80
C ASP A 34 -17.65 -0.51 13.67
N GLY A 35 -18.37 -0.67 12.56
CA GLY A 35 -18.36 0.30 11.47
C GLY A 35 -17.41 0.01 10.32
N VAL A 36 -16.81 -1.19 10.27
CA VAL A 36 -16.08 -1.62 9.07
C VAL A 36 -17.09 -1.78 7.92
N GLU A 37 -16.86 -1.07 6.83
CA GLU A 37 -17.74 -1.10 5.66
C GLU A 37 -17.05 -1.72 4.46
N LEU A 38 -17.79 -2.48 3.66
CA LEU A 38 -17.37 -2.98 2.35
C LEU A 38 -17.71 -1.96 1.27
N GLY A 39 -17.18 -2.16 0.08
CA GLY A 39 -17.48 -1.32 -1.08
C GLY A 39 -16.34 -0.42 -1.52
N ASN A 40 -15.11 -0.67 -1.05
CA ASN A 40 -13.95 0.03 -1.57
C ASN A 40 -13.74 -0.33 -3.05
N LYS A 41 -13.55 0.69 -3.89
CA LYS A 41 -13.31 0.53 -5.33
C LYS A 41 -12.00 1.21 -5.70
N PRO A 42 -10.87 0.50 -5.56
CA PRO A 42 -9.56 1.12 -5.69
C PRO A 42 -9.29 1.68 -7.09
N LYS A 43 -8.98 2.96 -7.14
CA LYS A 43 -8.51 3.68 -8.32
C LYS A 43 -7.15 4.31 -8.07
N TYR A 44 -6.78 4.47 -6.81
CA TYR A 44 -5.57 5.15 -6.35
C TYR A 44 -4.84 4.32 -5.32
N ILE A 45 -3.53 4.49 -5.25
CA ILE A 45 -2.73 4.05 -4.11
C ILE A 45 -2.33 5.32 -3.35
N ILE A 46 -2.55 5.33 -2.04
CA ILE A 46 -2.12 6.43 -1.18
C ILE A 46 -1.07 5.88 -0.21
N TYR A 47 0.13 6.48 -0.26
CA TYR A 47 1.25 6.09 0.58
C TYR A 47 1.28 6.89 1.88
N HIS A 48 1.59 6.19 2.96
CA HIS A 48 1.70 6.76 4.31
C HIS A 48 2.97 6.30 5.00
N HIS A 49 3.36 7.02 6.05
CA HIS A 49 4.28 6.51 7.06
C HIS A 49 3.57 6.41 8.41
N SER A 50 4.10 5.55 9.28
CA SER A 50 3.55 5.42 10.63
C SER A 50 3.92 6.60 11.53
N ALA A 51 4.89 7.42 11.10
CA ALA A 51 5.49 8.50 11.86
C ALA A 51 6.14 8.02 13.18
N SER A 52 6.46 6.74 13.23
CA SER A 52 7.14 6.10 14.34
C SER A 52 8.06 5.02 13.81
N SER A 53 9.26 4.90 14.35
CA SER A 53 10.27 3.98 13.83
C SER A 53 10.09 2.53 14.26
N ASN A 54 9.07 2.21 15.07
CA ASN A 54 9.03 0.94 15.79
C ASN A 54 7.61 0.57 16.24
N LEU A 55 6.70 0.30 15.29
CA LEU A 55 5.35 -0.13 15.61
C LEU A 55 5.00 -1.42 14.86
N SER A 56 4.41 -2.37 15.57
CA SER A 56 3.78 -3.52 14.93
C SER A 56 2.44 -3.11 14.33
N SER A 57 1.94 -3.93 13.41
CA SER A 57 0.63 -3.76 12.81
C SER A 57 -0.48 -3.77 13.87
N GLU A 58 -0.37 -4.65 14.86
CA GLU A 58 -1.33 -4.76 15.96
C GLU A 58 -1.33 -3.50 16.84
N GLN A 59 -0.16 -2.90 17.07
CA GLN A 59 -0.06 -1.66 17.83
C GLN A 59 -0.73 -0.50 17.09
N ILE A 60 -0.57 -0.43 15.76
CA ILE A 60 -1.29 0.55 14.94
C ILE A 60 -2.80 0.32 15.02
N HIS A 61 -3.22 -0.94 14.95
CA HIS A 61 -4.63 -1.30 15.09
C HIS A 61 -5.21 -0.77 16.41
N ASP A 62 -4.52 -1.03 17.50
CA ASP A 62 -4.95 -0.57 18.82
C ASP A 62 -4.99 0.96 18.91
N MET A 63 -4.00 1.64 18.34
CA MET A 63 -3.98 3.11 18.29
C MET A 63 -5.19 3.67 17.54
N HIS A 64 -5.55 3.05 16.42
CA HIS A 64 -6.71 3.48 15.64
C HIS A 64 -8.02 3.20 16.36
N LEU A 65 -8.13 2.07 17.06
CA LEU A 65 -9.28 1.80 17.93
C LEU A 65 -9.43 2.87 19.00
N GLN A 66 -8.34 3.30 19.61
CA GLN A 66 -8.34 4.36 20.64
C GLN A 66 -8.78 5.72 20.09
N ARG A 67 -8.60 5.94 18.78
CA ARG A 67 -9.10 7.15 18.10
C ARG A 67 -10.61 7.07 17.82
N GLY A 68 -11.26 5.96 18.13
CA GLY A 68 -12.67 5.72 17.83
C GLY A 68 -12.92 5.13 16.45
N TRP A 69 -11.86 4.72 15.76
CA TRP A 69 -11.98 4.04 14.46
C TRP A 69 -12.21 2.54 14.67
N SER A 70 -12.57 1.85 13.59
CA SER A 70 -12.86 0.40 13.63
C SER A 70 -11.62 -0.48 13.74
N GLY A 71 -10.43 0.10 13.77
CA GLY A 71 -9.15 -0.57 13.80
C GLY A 71 -8.21 0.01 12.76
N ILE A 72 -7.13 -0.69 12.46
CA ILE A 72 -6.12 -0.23 11.50
C ILE A 72 -6.78 0.26 10.21
N GLY A 73 -6.49 1.50 9.82
CA GLY A 73 -7.14 2.16 8.69
C GLY A 73 -6.49 1.89 7.34
N TYR A 74 -5.28 1.37 7.32
CA TYR A 74 -4.54 1.03 6.11
C TYR A 74 -4.93 -0.35 5.59
N HIS A 75 -4.76 -0.58 4.31
CA HIS A 75 -4.95 -1.90 3.72
C HIS A 75 -3.70 -2.77 3.84
N PHE A 76 -2.52 -2.14 3.84
CA PHE A 76 -1.24 -2.83 3.98
C PHE A 76 -0.29 -2.02 4.85
N TYR A 77 0.55 -2.73 5.59
CA TYR A 77 1.60 -2.15 6.41
C TYR A 77 2.90 -2.91 6.15
N ILE A 78 3.95 -2.18 5.77
CA ILE A 78 5.25 -2.78 5.44
C ILE A 78 6.26 -2.37 6.50
N ARG A 79 6.79 -3.35 7.22
CA ARG A 79 7.79 -3.11 8.26
C ARG A 79 9.18 -2.94 7.66
N LYS A 80 10.13 -2.49 8.47
CA LYS A 80 11.50 -2.18 8.03
C LYS A 80 12.25 -3.37 7.44
N ASP A 81 11.90 -4.59 7.85
CA ASP A 81 12.47 -5.82 7.30
C ASP A 81 11.85 -6.25 5.96
N GLY A 82 10.89 -5.47 5.46
CA GLY A 82 10.21 -5.73 4.20
C GLY A 82 8.98 -6.62 4.33
N THR A 83 8.66 -7.13 5.52
CA THR A 83 7.47 -7.96 5.71
C THR A 83 6.21 -7.12 5.48
N ILE A 84 5.30 -7.64 4.66
CA ILE A 84 4.03 -6.99 4.35
C ILE A 84 2.95 -7.61 5.21
N TYR A 85 2.23 -6.78 5.96
CA TYR A 85 1.09 -7.20 6.76
C TYR A 85 -0.18 -6.63 6.15
N ARG A 86 -1.23 -7.46 6.08
CA ARG A 86 -2.54 -6.99 5.70
C ARG A 86 -3.17 -6.25 6.88
N GLY A 87 -3.72 -5.07 6.62
CA GLY A 87 -4.60 -4.37 7.54
C GLY A 87 -6.05 -4.67 7.17
N ARG A 88 -6.78 -3.68 6.67
CA ARG A 88 -8.14 -3.92 6.14
C ARG A 88 -8.04 -4.75 4.87
N LYS A 89 -9.04 -5.60 4.65
CA LYS A 89 -9.16 -6.28 3.36
C LYS A 89 -9.36 -5.24 2.26
N GLU A 90 -8.92 -5.54 1.06
CA GLU A 90 -8.94 -4.58 -0.05
C GLU A 90 -10.33 -4.05 -0.38
N GLU A 91 -11.36 -4.89 -0.21
CA GLU A 91 -12.76 -4.49 -0.42
C GLU A 91 -13.36 -3.68 0.74
N MET A 92 -12.66 -3.56 1.85
CA MET A 92 -13.08 -2.72 2.97
C MET A 92 -12.70 -1.27 2.70
N ILE A 93 -13.62 -0.36 2.99
CA ILE A 93 -13.36 1.07 2.93
C ILE A 93 -12.31 1.40 3.98
N GLY A 94 -11.30 2.17 3.61
CA GLY A 94 -10.21 2.52 4.50
C GLY A 94 -10.57 3.62 5.50
N ALA A 95 -9.63 3.90 6.39
CA ALA A 95 -9.65 5.06 7.27
C ALA A 95 -8.22 5.61 7.33
N HIS A 96 -7.74 6.13 6.19
CA HIS A 96 -6.35 6.55 6.08
C HIS A 96 -6.16 7.87 5.34
N ALA A 97 -7.09 8.28 4.49
CA ALA A 97 -6.99 9.52 3.73
C ALA A 97 -8.39 10.09 3.50
N LYS A 98 -8.75 11.13 4.24
CA LYS A 98 -10.07 11.77 4.14
C LYS A 98 -10.36 12.17 2.69
N GLY A 99 -11.52 11.76 2.20
CA GLY A 99 -11.94 12.00 0.81
C GLY A 99 -11.47 10.94 -0.18
N ARG A 100 -10.61 10.03 0.22
CA ARG A 100 -10.07 8.95 -0.63
C ARG A 100 -10.25 7.56 -0.03
N ASN A 101 -10.94 7.44 1.09
CA ASN A 101 -11.09 6.16 1.79
C ASN A 101 -11.89 5.11 1.01
N ARG A 102 -12.74 5.55 0.08
CA ARG A 102 -13.66 4.67 -0.66
C ARG A 102 -13.12 4.25 -2.03
N ASP A 103 -12.03 4.84 -2.49
CA ASP A 103 -11.51 4.61 -3.85
C ASP A 103 -9.99 4.39 -3.88
N SER A 104 -9.40 3.94 -2.77
CA SER A 104 -7.96 3.78 -2.72
C SER A 104 -7.51 2.55 -1.93
N ILE A 105 -6.27 2.16 -2.19
CA ILE A 105 -5.51 1.24 -1.35
C ILE A 105 -4.53 2.09 -0.54
N GLY A 106 -4.64 2.05 0.79
CA GLY A 106 -3.71 2.73 1.69
C GLY A 106 -2.56 1.81 2.07
N ILE A 107 -1.34 2.20 1.73
CA ILE A 107 -0.12 1.46 2.07
C ILE A 107 0.70 2.32 3.02
N CYS A 108 0.96 1.81 4.22
CA CYS A 108 1.76 2.49 5.23
C CYS A 108 3.09 1.79 5.43
N LEU A 109 4.17 2.55 5.53
CA LEU A 109 5.49 2.06 5.86
C LEU A 109 5.87 2.40 7.30
N GLU A 110 6.45 1.43 7.99
CA GLU A 110 7.00 1.64 9.34
C GLU A 110 8.19 2.60 9.26
N GLY A 111 8.08 3.73 9.96
CA GLY A 111 9.15 4.71 10.04
C GLY A 111 8.61 6.13 10.13
N ASN A 112 9.49 7.04 10.54
CA ASN A 112 9.25 8.47 10.45
C ASN A 112 10.15 9.04 9.36
N PHE A 113 9.61 9.19 8.16
CA PHE A 113 10.40 9.60 7.00
C PHE A 113 10.57 11.12 6.88
N GLU A 114 10.29 11.86 7.95
CA GLU A 114 10.86 13.19 8.15
C GLU A 114 12.31 13.10 8.62
N ASP A 115 12.70 12.03 9.33
CA ASP A 115 13.99 11.86 9.95
C ASP A 115 14.83 10.73 9.38
N GLU A 116 14.19 9.66 8.91
CA GLU A 116 14.87 8.45 8.44
C GLU A 116 14.53 8.18 6.99
N SER A 117 15.19 7.20 6.39
CA SER A 117 14.98 6.80 5.01
C SER A 117 14.30 5.43 4.94
N ILE A 118 13.58 5.20 3.85
CA ILE A 118 12.99 3.89 3.55
C ILE A 118 14.12 2.87 3.43
N THR A 119 13.98 1.71 4.08
CA THR A 119 14.99 0.65 3.96
C THR A 119 14.94 0.01 2.58
N TYR A 120 16.04 -0.60 2.16
CA TYR A 120 16.09 -1.34 0.89
C TYR A 120 15.00 -2.41 0.81
N LYS A 121 14.81 -3.17 1.91
CA LYS A 121 13.81 -4.23 1.97
C LYS A 121 12.38 -3.68 1.89
N GLN A 122 12.12 -2.55 2.54
CA GLN A 122 10.83 -1.87 2.45
C GLN A 122 10.56 -1.40 1.02
N MET A 123 11.54 -0.77 0.39
CA MET A 123 11.39 -0.29 -0.99
C MET A 123 11.06 -1.43 -1.94
N ASN A 124 11.77 -2.54 -1.82
CA ASN A 124 11.54 -3.70 -2.66
C ASN A 124 10.12 -4.25 -2.51
N SER A 125 9.66 -4.40 -1.27
CA SER A 125 8.29 -4.86 -0.99
C SER A 125 7.24 -3.86 -1.47
N LEU A 126 7.48 -2.57 -1.25
CA LEU A 126 6.57 -1.50 -1.66
C LEU A 126 6.37 -1.49 -3.17
N VAL A 127 7.45 -1.60 -3.92
CA VAL A 127 7.42 -1.60 -5.39
C VAL A 127 6.62 -2.80 -5.91
N LYS A 128 6.89 -3.98 -5.38
CA LYS A 128 6.19 -5.20 -5.80
C LYS A 128 4.72 -5.20 -5.42
N LEU A 129 4.39 -4.78 -4.20
CA LEU A 129 3.00 -4.68 -3.76
C LEU A 129 2.23 -3.66 -4.59
N SER A 130 2.84 -2.51 -4.88
CA SER A 130 2.22 -1.48 -5.71
C SER A 130 1.95 -2.00 -7.11
N ALA A 131 2.91 -2.71 -7.73
CA ALA A 131 2.72 -3.30 -9.04
C ALA A 131 1.57 -4.32 -9.03
N ASP A 132 1.49 -5.17 -8.01
CA ASP A 132 0.41 -6.14 -7.83
C ASP A 132 -0.97 -5.46 -7.78
N MET A 133 -1.10 -4.42 -6.98
CA MET A 133 -2.36 -3.68 -6.82
C MET A 133 -2.75 -2.95 -8.11
N ILE A 134 -1.77 -2.37 -8.81
CA ILE A 134 -2.01 -1.69 -10.10
C ILE A 134 -2.58 -2.67 -11.12
N ILE A 135 -2.01 -3.86 -11.23
CA ILE A 135 -2.47 -4.88 -12.16
C ILE A 135 -3.87 -5.36 -11.77
N LYS A 136 -4.08 -5.62 -10.48
CA LYS A 136 -5.34 -6.17 -9.97
C LYS A 136 -6.53 -5.25 -10.18
N TYR A 137 -6.36 -3.95 -9.94
CA TYR A 137 -7.44 -2.98 -9.92
C TYR A 137 -7.37 -1.96 -11.05
N ASN A 138 -6.39 -2.04 -11.93
CA ASN A 138 -6.17 -1.04 -12.97
C ASN A 138 -6.03 0.36 -12.35
N ILE A 139 -5.18 0.47 -11.33
CA ILE A 139 -4.95 1.71 -10.59
C ILE A 139 -4.48 2.82 -11.55
N GLU A 140 -5.07 4.00 -11.41
CA GLU A 140 -4.77 5.15 -12.26
C GLU A 140 -3.55 5.93 -11.80
N GLU A 141 -3.45 6.15 -10.48
CA GLU A 141 -2.36 6.96 -9.90
C GLU A 141 -1.98 6.50 -8.51
N SER A 142 -0.74 6.79 -8.13
CA SER A 142 -0.27 6.65 -6.77
C SER A 142 0.19 8.01 -6.26
N GLU A 143 -0.12 8.31 -5.00
CA GLU A 143 0.15 9.60 -4.38
C GLU A 143 0.56 9.42 -2.92
N GLY A 144 1.26 10.41 -2.37
CA GLY A 144 1.47 10.49 -0.93
C GLY A 144 0.26 11.11 -0.25
N HIS A 145 0.07 10.83 1.03
CA HIS A 145 -1.04 11.39 1.80
C HIS A 145 -1.04 12.94 1.73
N LYS A 146 0.14 13.55 1.79
CA LYS A 146 0.28 15.03 1.72
C LYS A 146 -0.18 15.63 0.39
N ASP A 147 -0.26 14.82 -0.67
CA ASP A 147 -0.72 15.29 -1.98
C ASP A 147 -2.23 15.45 -2.03
N VAL A 148 -2.96 14.83 -1.11
CA VAL A 148 -4.43 14.83 -1.07
C VAL A 148 -4.99 15.38 0.24
N TYR A 149 -4.14 15.70 1.21
CA TYR A 149 -4.54 16.22 2.50
C TYR A 149 -3.44 17.10 3.10
N ASN A 150 -3.81 18.01 4.00
CA ASN A 150 -2.86 18.87 4.69
C ASN A 150 -2.17 18.09 5.83
N THR A 151 -1.06 17.46 5.53
CA THR A 151 -0.27 16.64 6.45
C THR A 151 1.17 16.53 5.97
N LEU A 152 2.10 16.19 6.85
CA LEU A 152 3.49 15.90 6.48
C LEU A 152 3.66 14.46 5.97
N CYS A 153 2.70 13.57 6.29
CA CYS A 153 2.73 12.18 5.87
C CYS A 153 2.79 12.07 4.33
N PRO A 154 3.64 11.25 3.76
CA PRO A 154 4.49 10.21 4.36
C PRO A 154 5.91 10.66 4.74
N GLY A 155 6.19 11.96 4.83
CA GLY A 155 7.47 12.51 5.21
C GLY A 155 8.30 12.98 4.02
N LYS A 156 9.22 13.92 4.28
CA LYS A 156 10.02 14.55 3.21
C LYS A 156 11.00 13.59 2.54
N ASN A 157 11.41 12.52 3.22
CA ASN A 157 12.33 11.52 2.68
C ASN A 157 11.60 10.39 1.93
N PHE A 158 10.28 10.47 1.83
CA PHE A 158 9.47 9.52 1.08
C PHE A 158 9.31 10.06 -0.35
N ASP A 159 10.18 9.61 -1.26
CA ASP A 159 10.23 10.11 -2.63
C ASP A 159 9.22 9.38 -3.52
N ILE A 160 8.04 9.96 -3.67
CA ILE A 160 6.93 9.40 -4.47
C ILE A 160 7.36 9.18 -5.93
N LYS A 161 8.09 10.14 -6.50
CA LYS A 161 8.50 10.06 -7.91
C LYS A 161 9.45 8.88 -8.14
N GLU A 162 10.40 8.67 -7.24
CA GLU A 162 11.31 7.52 -7.30
C GLU A 162 10.54 6.21 -7.22
N ILE A 163 9.56 6.14 -6.31
CA ILE A 163 8.72 4.95 -6.16
C ILE A 163 7.93 4.69 -7.43
N GLN A 164 7.32 5.73 -8.01
CA GLN A 164 6.56 5.60 -9.25
C GLN A 164 7.44 5.10 -10.41
N GLU A 165 8.66 5.59 -10.52
CA GLU A 165 9.62 5.14 -11.54
C GLU A 165 9.99 3.66 -11.36
N LYS A 166 10.26 3.25 -10.13
CA LYS A 166 10.59 1.85 -9.81
C LYS A 166 9.42 0.92 -10.06
N VAL A 167 8.20 1.36 -9.77
CA VAL A 167 6.97 0.59 -10.03
C VAL A 167 6.76 0.43 -11.53
N ALA A 168 6.97 1.51 -12.31
CA ALA A 168 6.88 1.44 -13.77
C ALA A 168 7.88 0.43 -14.35
N ASP A 169 9.11 0.43 -13.84
CA ASP A 169 10.14 -0.53 -14.24
C ASP A 169 9.73 -1.97 -13.90
N GLU A 170 9.15 -2.18 -12.74
CA GLU A 170 8.67 -3.50 -12.33
C GLU A 170 7.53 -4.01 -13.24
N LEU A 171 6.60 -3.13 -13.60
CA LEU A 171 5.52 -3.48 -14.53
C LEU A 171 6.04 -3.85 -15.90
N ILE A 172 7.05 -3.14 -16.40
CA ILE A 172 7.73 -3.45 -17.65
C ILE A 172 8.40 -4.83 -17.57
N ARG A 173 9.12 -5.08 -16.48
CA ARG A 173 9.80 -6.36 -16.25
C ARG A 173 8.80 -7.52 -16.29
N LEU A 174 7.67 -7.39 -15.62
CA LEU A 174 6.65 -8.43 -15.57
C LEU A 174 6.06 -8.74 -16.95
N ARG A 175 5.95 -7.74 -17.83
CA ARG A 175 5.44 -7.93 -19.19
C ARG A 175 6.42 -8.64 -20.10
N GLU A 176 7.70 -8.54 -19.81
CA GLU A 176 8.75 -9.06 -20.69
C GLU A 176 9.24 -10.45 -20.29
N GLU A 177 8.82 -10.94 -19.15
CA GLU A 177 9.19 -12.28 -18.66
C GLU A 177 8.32 -13.44 -19.17
#